data_80f82194e41de9d0cad8346a0a5e2784
#
_entry.id   80f82194e41de9d0cad8346a0a5e2784
#
_cell.length_a   1.000
_cell.length_b   1.000
_cell.length_c   1.000
_cell.angle_alpha   90.00
_cell.angle_beta   90.00
_cell.angle_gamma   90.00
#
_symmetry.space_group_name_H-M   'P 1'
#
loop_
_entity.id
_entity.type
_entity.pdbx_description
1 polymer ?
#
loop_
_entity_poly.entity_id
_entity_poly.type
_entity_poly.pdbx_seq_one_letter_code
_entity_poly.pdbx_strand_id
1 'polypeptide(L)'
;MRVGLDYRTVGTSPQSGISRQVYALESALHSLPGIELERFTVAPLGDETRLQAHCPAWGCAKTAMHQPQNRLRFEAGFLPRALREQPIDLYISTFNMGLPLPPKPKGLRTVVLLHDLFQITLDNYHANRLKALIYKTSDRLSIAYAVHSADRVWTPSQYSADETARLFPKSAGKIRVLPNQVDGFSELAADLSARQLPERYWLLVGTRELRKNVPFLVEAWQKARRQSPAVPDLVLVGSLDHLPEALRALPGIRALSGVSDAELHSLYRRALRLWQPSYAEGFGLPVIEALSVGTPVAVASGTSLDEITPPSAPRFSPTDGPALTQLMVSLGERANEESPEQRRQWAERFNHHAYRRRLGELIEELK
;
A
#
# COMPACT_ATOMS: atom_id res chain seq x y z
N MET A 1 2.40 -12.01 -25.72
CA MET A 1 2.32 -10.56 -25.47
C MET A 1 3.51 -10.14 -24.60
N ARG A 2 4.27 -9.16 -25.08
CA ARG A 2 5.42 -8.62 -24.31
C ARG A 2 4.97 -7.47 -23.43
N VAL A 3 5.18 -7.63 -22.11
CA VAL A 3 4.72 -6.69 -21.10
C VAL A 3 5.92 -6.05 -20.42
N GLY A 4 6.00 -4.73 -20.47
CA GLY A 4 6.98 -3.94 -19.76
C GLY A 4 6.46 -3.50 -18.39
N LEU A 5 7.22 -3.74 -17.34
CA LEU A 5 6.90 -3.32 -15.98
C LEU A 5 7.78 -2.17 -15.50
N ASP A 6 7.19 -1.14 -14.93
CA ASP A 6 7.92 -0.11 -14.24
C ASP A 6 8.46 -0.65 -12.90
N TYR A 7 9.76 -0.84 -12.82
CA TYR A 7 10.44 -1.41 -11.66
C TYR A 7 11.16 -0.38 -10.78
N ARG A 8 10.94 0.93 -11.05
CA ARG A 8 11.61 2.01 -10.32
C ARG A 8 11.39 1.95 -8.81
N THR A 9 10.18 1.62 -8.38
CA THR A 9 9.83 1.53 -6.95
C THR A 9 10.62 0.42 -6.26
N VAL A 10 10.76 -0.72 -6.90
CA VAL A 10 11.55 -1.85 -6.38
C VAL A 10 13.03 -1.48 -6.26
N GLY A 11 13.58 -0.80 -7.27
CA GLY A 11 14.98 -0.35 -7.24
C GLY A 11 15.27 0.68 -6.14
N THR A 12 14.27 1.46 -5.70
CA THR A 12 14.45 2.54 -4.72
C THR A 12 14.02 2.16 -3.30
N SER A 13 13.00 1.34 -3.15
CA SER A 13 12.39 0.98 -1.87
C SER A 13 11.88 -0.47 -1.88
N PRO A 14 12.78 -1.47 -1.96
CA PRO A 14 12.40 -2.88 -2.21
C PRO A 14 11.49 -3.47 -1.15
N GLN A 15 11.50 -2.96 0.08
CA GLN A 15 10.68 -3.45 1.19
C GLN A 15 9.36 -2.66 1.38
N SER A 16 9.03 -1.73 0.48
CA SER A 16 7.79 -0.96 0.57
C SER A 16 6.56 -1.82 0.21
N GLY A 17 5.38 -1.43 0.72
CA GLY A 17 4.12 -2.06 0.34
C GLY A 17 3.88 -2.03 -1.17
N ILE A 18 4.26 -0.94 -1.85
CA ILE A 18 4.15 -0.83 -3.31
C ILE A 18 5.08 -1.84 -4.00
N SER A 19 6.33 -1.98 -3.54
CA SER A 19 7.27 -2.95 -4.14
C SER A 19 6.79 -4.39 -3.97
N ARG A 20 6.17 -4.73 -2.84
CA ARG A 20 5.52 -6.03 -2.66
C ARG A 20 4.41 -6.26 -3.69
N GLN A 21 3.62 -5.23 -4.03
CA GLN A 21 2.60 -5.33 -5.08
C GLN A 21 3.20 -5.45 -6.49
N VAL A 22 4.37 -4.85 -6.75
CA VAL A 22 5.09 -5.04 -8.01
C VAL A 22 5.56 -6.49 -8.17
N TYR A 23 6.12 -7.09 -7.13
CA TYR A 23 6.50 -8.51 -7.13
C TYR A 23 5.27 -9.42 -7.31
N ALA A 24 4.16 -9.11 -6.66
CA ALA A 24 2.91 -9.85 -6.80
C ALA A 24 2.37 -9.77 -8.24
N LEU A 25 2.38 -8.58 -8.84
CA LEU A 25 1.98 -8.36 -10.23
C LEU A 25 2.88 -9.14 -11.20
N GLU A 26 4.20 -9.06 -11.01
CA GLU A 26 5.18 -9.78 -11.81
C GLU A 26 4.94 -11.29 -11.77
N SER A 27 4.82 -11.84 -10.55
CA SER A 27 4.56 -13.27 -10.34
C SER A 27 3.25 -13.72 -10.99
N ALA A 28 2.19 -12.94 -10.85
CA ALA A 28 0.90 -13.24 -11.45
C ALA A 28 0.96 -13.18 -12.99
N LEU A 29 1.58 -12.14 -13.57
CA LEU A 29 1.76 -12.03 -15.02
C LEU A 29 2.59 -13.17 -15.58
N HIS A 30 3.68 -13.56 -14.88
CA HIS A 30 4.53 -14.67 -15.31
C HIS A 30 3.78 -16.02 -15.33
N SER A 31 2.76 -16.17 -14.51
CA SER A 31 1.90 -17.35 -14.47
C SER A 31 0.81 -17.39 -15.57
N LEU A 32 0.62 -16.28 -16.31
CA LEU A 32 -0.34 -16.21 -17.41
C LEU A 32 0.29 -16.73 -18.72
N PRO A 33 -0.41 -17.54 -19.51
CA PRO A 33 0.14 -18.11 -20.72
C PRO A 33 0.43 -17.02 -21.79
N GLY A 34 1.57 -17.15 -22.46
CA GLY A 34 1.95 -16.26 -23.55
C GLY A 34 2.35 -14.84 -23.15
N ILE A 35 2.68 -14.62 -21.90
CA ILE A 35 3.23 -13.36 -21.38
C ILE A 35 4.76 -13.47 -21.27
N GLU A 36 5.46 -12.52 -21.87
CA GLU A 36 6.89 -12.28 -21.70
C GLU A 36 7.08 -10.95 -20.98
N LEU A 37 7.94 -10.91 -19.94
CA LEU A 37 8.09 -9.75 -19.07
C LEU A 37 9.44 -9.07 -19.24
N GLU A 38 9.45 -7.75 -19.23
CA GLU A 38 10.63 -6.92 -19.20
C GLU A 38 10.52 -5.84 -18.12
N ARG A 39 11.62 -5.56 -17.42
CA ARG A 39 11.68 -4.58 -16.32
C ARG A 39 12.30 -3.28 -16.80
N PHE A 40 11.65 -2.17 -16.50
CA PHE A 40 12.17 -0.82 -16.74
C PHE A 40 12.53 -0.19 -15.38
N THR A 41 13.81 0.07 -15.15
CA THR A 41 14.35 0.48 -13.85
C THR A 41 15.33 1.64 -13.99
N VAL A 42 15.71 2.26 -12.88
CA VAL A 42 16.67 3.38 -12.82
C VAL A 42 18.04 2.97 -12.31
N ALA A 43 18.18 1.75 -11.79
CA ALA A 43 19.44 1.19 -11.34
C ALA A 43 19.46 -0.31 -11.65
N PRO A 44 20.64 -0.92 -11.89
CA PRO A 44 20.75 -2.35 -12.02
C PRO A 44 20.11 -3.04 -10.80
N LEU A 45 19.27 -4.01 -11.07
CA LEU A 45 18.77 -4.92 -10.06
C LEU A 45 19.89 -5.94 -9.87
N GLY A 46 20.44 -6.07 -8.70
CA GLY A 46 21.51 -7.04 -8.40
C GLY A 46 21.07 -8.52 -8.45
N ASP A 47 20.06 -8.79 -9.19
CA ASP A 47 19.31 -10.01 -9.29
C ASP A 47 19.33 -10.47 -10.74
N GLU A 48 19.90 -11.63 -10.99
CA GLU A 48 19.96 -12.32 -12.28
C GLU A 48 18.65 -13.03 -12.64
N THR A 49 17.51 -12.47 -12.24
CA THR A 49 16.24 -13.08 -12.60
C THR A 49 16.07 -13.15 -14.11
N ARG A 50 15.21 -14.07 -14.53
CA ARG A 50 14.90 -14.42 -15.94
C ARG A 50 14.38 -13.24 -16.78
N LEU A 51 14.14 -12.09 -16.17
CA LEU A 51 13.58 -10.91 -16.81
C LEU A 51 14.69 -9.96 -17.24
N GLN A 52 14.62 -9.49 -18.47
CA GLN A 52 15.53 -8.48 -18.97
C GLN A 52 15.28 -7.14 -18.27
N ALA A 53 16.34 -6.48 -17.79
CA ALA A 53 16.27 -5.18 -17.16
C ALA A 53 16.77 -4.09 -18.11
N HIS A 54 15.95 -3.05 -18.32
CA HIS A 54 16.31 -1.85 -19.07
C HIS A 54 16.60 -0.73 -18.08
N CYS A 55 17.83 -0.25 -18.06
CA CYS A 55 18.30 0.78 -17.15
C CYS A 55 18.99 1.91 -17.90
N PRO A 56 18.68 3.20 -17.62
CA PRO A 56 19.37 4.30 -18.28
C PRO A 56 20.86 4.35 -17.90
N ALA A 57 21.70 4.63 -18.91
CA ALA A 57 23.16 4.67 -18.73
C ALA A 57 23.66 5.75 -17.74
N TRP A 58 22.86 6.80 -17.49
CA TRP A 58 23.22 7.90 -16.59
C TRP A 58 23.02 7.57 -15.11
N GLY A 59 22.49 6.42 -14.76
CA GLY A 59 22.24 5.99 -13.38
C GLY A 59 21.54 7.06 -12.52
N CYS A 60 20.43 6.75 -11.91
CA CYS A 60 19.87 7.62 -10.87
C CYS A 60 20.35 7.13 -9.51
N ALA A 61 20.77 8.03 -8.63
CA ALA A 61 20.88 7.68 -7.23
C ALA A 61 19.52 7.14 -6.76
N LYS A 62 19.54 6.01 -6.07
CA LYS A 62 18.30 5.34 -5.58
C LYS A 62 17.33 6.28 -4.87
N THR A 63 17.86 7.30 -4.20
CA THR A 63 17.09 8.30 -3.44
C THR A 63 16.50 9.44 -4.29
N ALA A 64 16.86 9.54 -5.57
CA ALA A 64 16.53 10.72 -6.40
C ALA A 64 15.23 10.56 -7.23
N MET A 65 14.58 9.42 -7.18
CA MET A 65 13.39 9.11 -7.99
C MET A 65 12.19 10.05 -7.73
N HIS A 66 12.05 10.53 -6.52
CA HIS A 66 10.96 11.44 -6.17
C HIS A 66 11.18 12.88 -6.66
N GLN A 67 12.38 13.17 -7.18
CA GLN A 67 12.65 14.51 -7.74
C GLN A 67 12.00 14.65 -9.11
N PRO A 68 11.21 15.72 -9.34
CA PRO A 68 10.50 15.93 -10.62
C PRO A 68 11.40 15.86 -11.86
N GLN A 69 12.62 16.39 -11.76
CA GLN A 69 13.61 16.37 -12.84
C GLN A 69 14.05 14.96 -13.24
N ASN A 70 14.21 14.04 -12.29
CA ASN A 70 14.62 12.66 -12.56
C ASN A 70 13.46 11.86 -13.13
N ARG A 71 12.24 12.11 -12.66
CA ARG A 71 11.03 11.56 -13.28
C ARG A 71 10.92 11.99 -14.74
N LEU A 72 11.05 13.29 -15.00
CA LEU A 72 10.96 13.82 -16.35
C LEU A 72 12.04 13.21 -17.28
N ARG A 73 13.29 13.10 -16.80
CA ARG A 73 14.37 12.43 -17.57
C ARG A 73 14.04 10.99 -17.92
N PHE A 74 13.45 10.25 -17.00
CA PHE A 74 13.02 8.88 -17.24
C PHE A 74 11.84 8.83 -18.21
N GLU A 75 10.78 9.57 -17.96
CA GLU A 75 9.51 9.51 -18.67
C GLU A 75 9.55 10.17 -20.06
N ALA A 76 10.37 11.22 -20.23
CA ALA A 76 10.53 11.92 -21.50
C ALA A 76 11.75 11.45 -22.32
N GLY A 77 12.84 11.07 -21.66
CA GLY A 77 14.10 10.72 -22.30
C GLY A 77 14.30 9.23 -22.49
N PHE A 78 14.42 8.50 -21.39
CA PHE A 78 14.76 7.09 -21.43
C PHE A 78 13.61 6.20 -21.90
N LEU A 79 12.46 6.27 -21.24
CA LEU A 79 11.36 5.34 -21.46
C LEU A 79 10.81 5.34 -22.89
N PRO A 80 10.55 6.51 -23.54
CA PRO A 80 10.08 6.50 -24.93
C PRO A 80 11.11 5.93 -25.93
N ARG A 81 12.41 6.06 -25.62
CA ARG A 81 13.47 5.48 -26.45
C ARG A 81 13.52 3.97 -26.27
N ALA A 82 13.60 3.51 -25.02
CA ALA A 82 13.65 2.08 -24.70
C ALA A 82 12.45 1.31 -25.25
N LEU A 83 11.24 1.88 -25.14
CA LEU A 83 10.02 1.29 -25.70
C LEU A 83 9.95 1.28 -27.23
N ARG A 84 10.75 2.10 -27.94
CA ARG A 84 10.90 2.02 -29.40
C ARG A 84 11.94 0.98 -29.82
N GLU A 85 13.00 0.84 -29.05
CA GLU A 85 14.07 -0.14 -29.29
C GLU A 85 13.63 -1.56 -28.96
N GLN A 86 12.72 -1.70 -27.99
CA GLN A 86 12.15 -2.97 -27.55
C GLN A 86 10.66 -3.01 -27.89
N PRO A 87 10.21 -3.95 -28.74
CA PRO A 87 8.79 -4.07 -29.09
C PRO A 87 7.99 -4.59 -27.90
N ILE A 88 7.42 -3.67 -27.13
CA ILE A 88 6.53 -3.94 -26.00
C ILE A 88 5.09 -3.71 -26.45
N ASP A 89 4.21 -4.68 -26.17
CA ASP A 89 2.78 -4.59 -26.48
C ASP A 89 2.01 -3.81 -25.41
N LEU A 90 2.37 -4.03 -24.15
CA LEU A 90 1.74 -3.43 -22.98
C LEU A 90 2.79 -2.92 -22.00
N TYR A 91 2.73 -1.64 -21.66
CA TYR A 91 3.54 -1.07 -20.56
C TYR A 91 2.67 -0.79 -19.34
N ILE A 92 3.05 -1.33 -18.20
CA ILE A 92 2.37 -1.13 -16.91
C ILE A 92 3.24 -0.26 -16.01
N SER A 93 2.82 0.98 -15.79
CA SER A 93 3.39 1.78 -14.71
C SER A 93 2.87 1.29 -13.36
N THR A 94 3.76 0.89 -12.48
CA THR A 94 3.43 0.28 -11.19
C THR A 94 3.33 1.30 -10.06
N PHE A 95 3.22 2.56 -10.43
CA PHE A 95 3.13 3.63 -9.46
C PHE A 95 2.28 4.80 -10.00
N ASN A 96 1.70 5.64 -9.18
CA ASN A 96 0.62 6.60 -9.50
C ASN A 96 0.84 7.48 -10.76
N MET A 97 2.00 7.41 -11.37
CA MET A 97 2.43 8.13 -12.57
C MET A 97 3.49 7.29 -13.31
N GLY A 98 4.14 7.81 -14.33
CA GLY A 98 5.30 7.09 -14.92
C GLY A 98 5.04 6.53 -16.30
N LEU A 99 4.08 7.06 -17.02
CA LEU A 99 3.87 6.74 -18.42
C LEU A 99 4.88 7.49 -19.33
N PRO A 100 5.24 6.90 -20.48
CA PRO A 100 6.11 7.57 -21.45
C PRO A 100 5.45 8.86 -21.94
N LEU A 101 6.22 9.96 -21.98
CA LEU A 101 5.75 11.18 -22.61
C LEU A 101 5.74 11.05 -24.14
N PRO A 102 4.89 11.81 -24.85
CA PRO A 102 4.76 11.75 -26.30
C PRO A 102 6.08 11.99 -27.04
N PRO A 103 6.27 11.35 -28.22
CA PRO A 103 5.32 10.48 -28.91
C PRO A 103 5.33 9.04 -28.39
N LYS A 104 4.14 8.51 -28.08
CA LYS A 104 3.92 7.12 -27.69
C LYS A 104 4.18 6.20 -28.90
N PRO A 105 4.92 5.09 -28.75
CA PRO A 105 5.08 4.10 -29.82
C PRO A 105 3.72 3.60 -30.36
N LYS A 106 3.64 3.38 -31.69
CA LYS A 106 2.43 2.83 -32.30
C LYS A 106 2.15 1.41 -31.78
N GLY A 107 0.89 1.14 -31.48
CA GLY A 107 0.46 -0.18 -30.99
C GLY A 107 0.70 -0.41 -29.48
N LEU A 108 1.50 0.41 -28.81
CA LEU A 108 1.72 0.28 -27.37
C LEU A 108 0.45 0.57 -26.58
N ARG A 109 0.00 -0.40 -25.79
CA ARG A 109 -1.01 -0.19 -24.75
C ARG A 109 -0.34 0.25 -23.45
N THR A 110 -1.03 1.02 -22.66
CA THR A 110 -0.49 1.54 -21.38
C THR A 110 -1.50 1.41 -20.26
N VAL A 111 -1.01 0.96 -19.10
CA VAL A 111 -1.76 0.88 -17.86
C VAL A 111 -1.02 1.65 -16.78
N VAL A 112 -1.75 2.34 -15.93
CA VAL A 112 -1.21 2.91 -14.68
C VAL A 112 -1.89 2.26 -13.48
N LEU A 113 -1.09 1.73 -12.53
CA LEU A 113 -1.56 1.35 -11.21
C LEU A 113 -1.61 2.61 -10.34
N LEU A 114 -2.80 3.01 -9.98
CA LEU A 114 -3.05 4.16 -9.15
C LEU A 114 -3.38 3.67 -7.72
N HIS A 115 -2.37 3.55 -6.89
CA HIS A 115 -2.50 3.00 -5.53
C HIS A 115 -3.33 3.88 -4.60
N ASP A 116 -3.18 5.19 -4.75
CA ASP A 116 -3.89 6.22 -4.01
C ASP A 116 -3.74 7.58 -4.69
N LEU A 117 -4.44 8.57 -4.15
CA LEU A 117 -4.39 9.96 -4.65
C LEU A 117 -3.83 10.92 -3.57
N PHE A 118 -3.15 10.41 -2.55
CA PHE A 118 -2.72 11.20 -1.39
C PHE A 118 -1.77 12.33 -1.76
N GLN A 119 -0.94 12.17 -2.80
CA GLN A 119 -0.05 13.23 -3.29
C GLN A 119 -0.80 14.49 -3.74
N ILE A 120 -2.08 14.34 -4.11
CA ILE A 120 -2.89 15.46 -4.59
C ILE A 120 -4.06 15.82 -3.67
N THR A 121 -4.52 14.90 -2.81
CA THR A 121 -5.67 15.11 -1.91
C THR A 121 -5.27 15.51 -0.50
N LEU A 122 -4.09 15.11 -0.03
CA LEU A 122 -3.60 15.48 1.29
C LEU A 122 -2.63 16.65 1.23
N ASP A 123 -2.50 17.34 2.36
CA ASP A 123 -1.51 18.39 2.47
C ASP A 123 -0.09 17.85 2.47
N ASN A 124 0.79 18.57 1.79
CA ASN A 124 2.19 18.18 1.68
C ASN A 124 2.99 18.71 2.88
N TYR A 125 3.72 17.84 3.55
CA TYR A 125 4.44 18.13 4.80
C TYR A 125 5.88 18.60 4.61
N HIS A 126 6.22 19.14 3.44
CA HIS A 126 7.53 19.76 3.28
C HIS A 126 7.64 21.04 4.13
N ALA A 127 8.71 21.13 4.92
CA ALA A 127 8.98 22.30 5.76
C ALA A 127 9.11 23.61 4.93
N ASN A 128 9.54 23.51 3.68
CA ASN A 128 9.63 24.63 2.75
C ASN A 128 8.35 24.68 1.88
N ARG A 129 7.54 25.73 2.06
CA ARG A 129 6.27 25.93 1.35
C ARG A 129 6.43 25.99 -0.18
N LEU A 130 7.50 26.60 -0.70
CA LEU A 130 7.75 26.67 -2.13
C LEU A 130 8.07 25.28 -2.71
N LYS A 131 8.91 24.50 -2.04
CA LYS A 131 9.15 23.11 -2.42
C LYS A 131 7.87 22.29 -2.37
N ALA A 132 7.08 22.42 -1.30
CA ALA A 132 5.78 21.76 -1.17
C ALA A 132 4.87 22.05 -2.37
N LEU A 133 4.76 23.31 -2.78
CA LEU A 133 3.94 23.74 -3.93
C LEU A 133 4.47 23.14 -5.24
N ILE A 134 5.78 23.19 -5.48
CA ILE A 134 6.41 22.63 -6.69
C ILE A 134 6.15 21.11 -6.78
N TYR A 135 6.35 20.38 -5.68
CA TYR A 135 6.13 18.93 -5.66
C TYR A 135 4.64 18.60 -5.84
N LYS A 136 3.74 19.25 -5.11
CA LYS A 136 2.28 19.04 -5.23
C LYS A 136 1.79 19.32 -6.65
N THR A 137 2.26 20.42 -7.27
CA THR A 137 1.89 20.77 -8.66
C THR A 137 2.45 19.77 -9.66
N SER A 138 3.74 19.39 -9.52
CA SER A 138 4.37 18.40 -10.37
C SER A 138 3.69 17.02 -10.26
N ASP A 139 3.35 16.58 -9.06
CA ASP A 139 2.67 15.33 -8.83
C ASP A 139 1.26 15.35 -9.42
N ARG A 140 0.51 16.43 -9.21
CA ARG A 140 -0.82 16.61 -9.80
C ARG A 140 -0.79 16.56 -11.33
N LEU A 141 0.17 17.21 -11.96
CA LEU A 141 0.32 17.21 -13.42
C LEU A 141 0.71 15.81 -13.93
N SER A 142 1.65 15.14 -13.26
CA SER A 142 2.10 13.80 -13.64
C SER A 142 1.01 12.75 -13.47
N ILE A 143 0.25 12.79 -12.37
CA ILE A 143 -0.88 11.89 -12.14
C ILE A 143 -2.01 12.18 -13.14
N ALA A 144 -2.34 13.45 -13.37
CA ALA A 144 -3.35 13.84 -14.35
C ALA A 144 -2.96 13.35 -15.75
N TYR A 145 -1.69 13.54 -16.16
CA TYR A 145 -1.19 13.03 -17.42
C TYR A 145 -1.33 11.50 -17.50
N ALA A 146 -0.86 10.78 -16.47
CA ALA A 146 -0.93 9.32 -16.43
C ALA A 146 -2.38 8.82 -16.53
N VAL A 147 -3.28 9.38 -15.72
CA VAL A 147 -4.70 9.02 -15.73
C VAL A 147 -5.36 9.34 -17.08
N HIS A 148 -5.06 10.46 -17.73
CA HIS A 148 -5.65 10.80 -19.02
C HIS A 148 -5.08 9.99 -20.18
N SER A 149 -3.76 9.72 -20.17
CA SER A 149 -3.03 9.10 -21.29
C SER A 149 -3.04 7.58 -21.27
N ALA A 150 -3.25 6.95 -20.12
CA ALA A 150 -3.35 5.50 -20.01
C ALA A 150 -4.55 4.95 -20.79
N ASP A 151 -4.39 3.77 -21.38
CA ASP A 151 -5.50 3.01 -21.98
C ASP A 151 -6.43 2.43 -20.90
N ARG A 152 -5.86 2.06 -19.74
CA ARG A 152 -6.58 1.65 -18.52
C ARG A 152 -5.91 2.22 -17.27
N VAL A 153 -6.70 2.45 -16.24
CA VAL A 153 -6.27 2.84 -14.89
C VAL A 153 -6.71 1.73 -13.95
N TRP A 154 -5.76 1.09 -13.28
CA TRP A 154 -6.06 0.07 -12.27
C TRP A 154 -5.92 0.64 -10.87
N THR A 155 -6.92 0.41 -10.03
CA THR A 155 -6.96 0.88 -8.63
C THR A 155 -7.10 -0.30 -7.68
N PRO A 156 -6.55 -0.23 -6.46
CA PRO A 156 -6.56 -1.36 -5.53
C PRO A 156 -7.92 -1.56 -4.82
N SER A 157 -8.84 -0.62 -4.97
CA SER A 157 -10.13 -0.62 -4.28
C SER A 157 -11.18 0.13 -5.08
N GLN A 158 -12.46 -0.16 -4.82
CA GLN A 158 -13.56 0.62 -5.40
C GLN A 158 -13.54 2.06 -4.88
N TYR A 159 -13.21 2.25 -3.61
CA TYR A 159 -12.99 3.58 -3.03
C TYR A 159 -11.99 4.40 -3.85
N SER A 160 -10.82 3.83 -4.16
CA SER A 160 -9.81 4.52 -4.99
C SER A 160 -10.29 4.73 -6.42
N ALA A 161 -11.11 3.83 -6.97
CA ALA A 161 -11.73 3.98 -8.29
C ALA A 161 -12.70 5.17 -8.32
N ASP A 162 -13.57 5.26 -7.32
CA ASP A 162 -14.57 6.32 -7.20
C ASP A 162 -13.93 7.69 -6.98
N GLU A 163 -12.91 7.77 -6.13
CA GLU A 163 -12.12 8.99 -5.93
C GLU A 163 -11.39 9.41 -7.21
N THR A 164 -10.86 8.44 -7.97
CA THR A 164 -10.22 8.71 -9.26
C THR A 164 -11.25 9.23 -10.27
N ALA A 165 -12.42 8.61 -10.35
CA ALA A 165 -13.50 9.05 -11.23
C ALA A 165 -14.02 10.45 -10.86
N ARG A 166 -14.12 10.75 -9.56
CA ARG A 166 -14.51 12.07 -9.05
C ARG A 166 -13.52 13.17 -9.46
N LEU A 167 -12.21 12.90 -9.35
CA LEU A 167 -11.16 13.87 -9.68
C LEU A 167 -10.89 13.96 -11.19
N PHE A 168 -11.09 12.86 -11.93
CA PHE A 168 -10.84 12.74 -13.35
C PHE A 168 -12.05 12.16 -14.10
N PRO A 169 -13.20 12.84 -14.15
CA PRO A 169 -14.46 12.29 -14.64
C PRO A 169 -14.39 11.82 -16.11
N LYS A 170 -13.56 12.46 -16.94
CA LYS A 170 -13.33 12.04 -18.34
C LYS A 170 -12.63 10.68 -18.46
N SER A 171 -12.03 10.21 -17.41
CA SER A 171 -11.29 8.92 -17.37
C SER A 171 -12.09 7.79 -16.68
N ALA A 172 -13.29 8.06 -16.18
CA ALA A 172 -14.10 7.09 -15.41
C ALA A 172 -14.31 5.76 -16.16
N GLY A 173 -14.59 5.79 -17.46
CA GLY A 173 -14.88 4.59 -18.26
C GLY A 173 -13.70 3.61 -18.42
N LYS A 174 -12.46 4.04 -18.11
CA LYS A 174 -11.27 3.21 -18.23
C LYS A 174 -10.66 2.77 -16.89
N ILE A 175 -11.31 3.11 -15.77
CA ILE A 175 -10.90 2.68 -14.45
C ILE A 175 -11.38 1.26 -14.19
N ARG A 176 -10.51 0.43 -13.65
CA ARG A 176 -10.80 -0.96 -13.26
C ARG A 176 -10.19 -1.24 -11.90
N VAL A 177 -10.90 -2.02 -11.10
CA VAL A 177 -10.41 -2.44 -9.79
C VAL A 177 -9.60 -3.72 -9.93
N LEU A 178 -8.35 -3.66 -9.43
CA LEU A 178 -7.45 -4.79 -9.22
C LEU A 178 -7.03 -4.76 -7.75
N PRO A 179 -7.74 -5.45 -6.85
CA PRO A 179 -7.40 -5.46 -5.43
C PRO A 179 -5.97 -5.96 -5.22
N ASN A 180 -5.26 -5.35 -4.28
CA ASN A 180 -3.91 -5.77 -3.96
C ASN A 180 -3.87 -7.21 -3.49
N GLN A 181 -2.83 -7.94 -3.91
CA GLN A 181 -2.55 -9.28 -3.41
C GLN A 181 -1.95 -9.20 -2.01
N VAL A 182 -2.47 -10.04 -1.14
CA VAL A 182 -1.86 -10.36 0.14
C VAL A 182 -1.76 -11.86 0.24
N ASP A 183 -0.57 -12.38 0.02
CA ASP A 183 -0.30 -13.79 0.29
C ASP A 183 -0.25 -13.98 1.80
N GLY A 184 -0.82 -15.09 2.26
CA GLY A 184 -0.61 -15.52 3.62
C GLY A 184 0.89 -15.55 3.87
N PHE A 185 1.34 -14.80 4.85
CA PHE A 185 2.73 -14.85 5.26
C PHE A 185 3.15 -16.31 5.36
N SER A 186 4.25 -16.67 4.73
CA SER A 186 4.80 -18.01 4.77
C SER A 186 4.90 -18.48 6.23
N GLU A 187 4.89 -19.79 6.45
CA GLU A 187 4.88 -20.48 7.75
C GLU A 187 6.06 -20.17 8.69
N LEU A 188 6.90 -19.21 8.34
CA LEU A 188 8.05 -18.77 9.11
C LEU A 188 7.61 -17.99 10.35
N ALA A 189 7.37 -18.70 11.44
CA ALA A 189 7.25 -18.11 12.75
C ALA A 189 8.62 -17.61 13.22
N ALA A 190 8.77 -16.31 13.45
CA ALA A 190 9.96 -15.75 14.08
C ALA A 190 9.85 -15.81 15.60
N ASP A 191 10.98 -16.05 16.26
CA ASP A 191 11.09 -15.87 17.69
C ASP A 191 11.06 -14.36 18.03
N LEU A 192 10.11 -13.98 18.87
CA LEU A 192 9.92 -12.61 19.33
C LEU A 192 10.46 -12.38 20.77
N SER A 193 11.16 -13.34 21.37
CA SER A 193 11.64 -13.26 22.75
C SER A 193 12.52 -12.02 22.99
N ALA A 194 13.40 -11.69 22.05
CA ALA A 194 14.25 -10.51 22.10
C ALA A 194 13.49 -9.17 22.03
N ARG A 195 12.24 -9.17 21.57
CA ARG A 195 11.44 -7.95 21.40
C ARG A 195 10.78 -7.47 22.71
N GLN A 196 10.81 -8.28 23.78
CA GLN A 196 10.23 -7.96 25.10
C GLN A 196 8.77 -7.47 24.98
N LEU A 197 7.94 -8.28 24.34
CA LEU A 197 6.53 -7.94 24.11
C LEU A 197 5.70 -8.12 25.38
N PRO A 198 4.66 -7.29 25.57
CA PRO A 198 3.65 -7.55 26.58
C PRO A 198 2.94 -8.89 26.31
N GLU A 199 2.45 -9.52 27.36
CA GLU A 199 1.69 -10.79 27.25
C GLU A 199 0.41 -10.60 26.43
N ARG A 200 -0.30 -9.51 26.66
CA ARG A 200 -1.55 -9.13 25.99
C ARG A 200 -1.38 -7.77 25.33
N TYR A 201 -1.56 -7.71 24.02
CA TYR A 201 -1.44 -6.44 23.31
C TYR A 201 -2.37 -6.31 22.12
N TRP A 202 -2.71 -5.07 21.81
CA TRP A 202 -3.22 -4.63 20.52
C TRP A 202 -2.08 -4.15 19.63
N LEU A 203 -2.25 -4.25 18.34
CA LEU A 203 -1.21 -3.94 17.36
C LEU A 203 -1.65 -2.79 16.44
N LEU A 204 -0.69 -1.92 16.09
CA LEU A 204 -0.81 -0.96 15.01
C LEU A 204 0.46 -1.02 14.15
N VAL A 205 0.31 -1.04 12.83
CA VAL A 205 1.42 -1.14 11.88
C VAL A 205 1.46 0.06 10.94
N GLY A 206 2.66 0.64 10.78
CA GLY A 206 2.88 1.78 9.90
C GLY A 206 2.66 3.12 10.60
N THR A 207 3.56 3.51 11.51
CA THR A 207 3.42 4.72 12.33
C THR A 207 3.99 5.99 11.67
N ARG A 208 4.71 5.86 10.55
CA ARG A 208 5.47 6.96 9.94
C ARG A 208 4.59 8.02 9.27
N GLU A 209 3.46 7.63 8.73
CA GLU A 209 2.62 8.49 7.92
C GLU A 209 1.52 9.14 8.77
N LEU A 210 1.35 10.46 8.68
CA LEU A 210 0.36 11.19 9.46
C LEU A 210 -1.07 10.72 9.19
N ARG A 211 -1.37 10.30 7.94
CA ARG A 211 -2.69 9.76 7.58
C ARG A 211 -3.07 8.49 8.37
N LYS A 212 -2.10 7.80 8.95
CA LYS A 212 -2.33 6.63 9.84
C LYS A 212 -2.93 7.03 11.19
N ASN A 213 -3.00 8.32 11.51
CA ASN A 213 -3.74 8.89 12.63
C ASN A 213 -3.36 8.28 14.01
N VAL A 214 -2.08 7.97 14.16
CA VAL A 214 -1.57 7.27 15.35
C VAL A 214 -1.78 8.06 16.66
N PRO A 215 -1.55 9.39 16.70
CA PRO A 215 -1.80 10.18 17.91
C PRO A 215 -3.26 10.05 18.40
N PHE A 216 -4.22 10.14 17.50
CA PHE A 216 -5.65 9.99 17.81
C PHE A 216 -5.95 8.63 18.46
N LEU A 217 -5.40 7.54 17.91
CA LEU A 217 -5.58 6.21 18.49
C LEU A 217 -4.95 6.10 19.88
N VAL A 218 -3.71 6.60 20.04
CA VAL A 218 -2.97 6.53 21.31
C VAL A 218 -3.68 7.33 22.39
N GLU A 219 -4.22 8.51 22.08
CA GLU A 219 -5.00 9.31 23.04
C GLU A 219 -6.30 8.60 23.47
N ALA A 220 -7.02 8.00 22.52
CA ALA A 220 -8.22 7.22 22.84
C ALA A 220 -7.89 5.98 23.67
N TRP A 221 -6.82 5.26 23.30
CA TRP A 221 -6.32 4.10 24.06
C TRP A 221 -5.92 4.46 25.49
N GLN A 222 -5.21 5.58 25.68
CA GLN A 222 -4.85 6.05 27.03
C GLN A 222 -6.08 6.31 27.91
N LYS A 223 -7.12 6.94 27.32
CA LYS A 223 -8.37 7.20 28.01
C LYS A 223 -9.12 5.90 28.34
N ALA A 224 -9.16 4.96 27.38
CA ALA A 224 -9.79 3.65 27.58
C ALA A 224 -9.09 2.84 28.68
N ARG A 225 -7.76 2.85 28.71
CA ARG A 225 -6.97 2.14 29.73
C ARG A 225 -7.16 2.69 31.14
N ARG A 226 -7.45 3.98 31.28
CA ARG A 226 -7.81 4.57 32.59
C ARG A 226 -9.21 4.15 33.04
N GLN A 227 -10.10 3.81 32.13
CA GLN A 227 -11.48 3.38 32.44
C GLN A 227 -11.56 1.89 32.73
N SER A 228 -10.75 1.05 32.04
CA SER A 228 -10.80 -0.39 32.22
C SER A 228 -9.39 -1.03 32.14
N PRO A 229 -9.00 -1.81 33.18
CA PRO A 229 -7.76 -2.58 33.19
C PRO A 229 -7.76 -3.73 32.15
N ALA A 230 -8.92 -4.08 31.60
CA ALA A 230 -9.05 -5.09 30.57
C ALA A 230 -8.49 -4.64 29.20
N VAL A 231 -8.32 -3.33 28.99
CA VAL A 231 -7.69 -2.77 27.77
C VAL A 231 -6.21 -3.17 27.73
N PRO A 232 -5.76 -3.92 26.71
CA PRO A 232 -4.38 -4.42 26.63
C PRO A 232 -3.36 -3.32 26.39
N ASP A 233 -2.09 -3.68 26.50
CA ASP A 233 -0.98 -2.86 26.04
C ASP A 233 -1.05 -2.60 24.52
N LEU A 234 -0.32 -1.60 24.05
CA LEU A 234 -0.32 -1.21 22.64
C LEU A 234 1.08 -1.38 22.04
N VAL A 235 1.19 -2.24 21.03
CA VAL A 235 2.42 -2.43 20.26
C VAL A 235 2.31 -1.63 18.96
N LEU A 236 3.27 -0.75 18.73
CA LEU A 236 3.36 0.10 17.55
C LEU A 236 4.56 -0.34 16.70
N VAL A 237 4.33 -0.71 15.45
CA VAL A 237 5.38 -1.09 14.50
C VAL A 237 5.69 0.07 13.56
N GLY A 238 6.91 0.57 13.60
CA GLY A 238 7.40 1.67 12.77
C GLY A 238 8.13 2.75 13.59
N SER A 239 8.42 3.91 12.96
CA SER A 239 9.02 5.03 13.66
C SER A 239 7.99 5.79 14.50
N LEU A 240 8.37 6.21 15.69
CA LEU A 240 7.58 7.08 16.56
C LEU A 240 7.96 8.56 16.46
N ASP A 241 8.85 8.95 15.53
CA ASP A 241 9.40 10.30 15.46
C ASP A 241 8.34 11.40 15.30
N HIS A 242 7.17 11.03 14.77
CA HIS A 242 6.06 11.96 14.56
C HIS A 242 5.07 12.01 15.74
N LEU A 243 5.24 11.17 16.76
CA LEU A 243 4.40 11.22 17.96
C LEU A 243 4.93 12.26 18.94
N PRO A 244 4.07 13.04 19.59
CA PRO A 244 4.44 13.87 20.72
C PRO A 244 5.19 13.05 21.79
N GLU A 245 6.23 13.62 22.39
CA GLU A 245 7.04 12.92 23.39
C GLU A 245 6.21 12.37 24.55
N ALA A 246 5.21 13.15 25.00
CA ALA A 246 4.28 12.73 26.03
C ALA A 246 3.51 11.44 25.70
N LEU A 247 3.26 11.16 24.42
CA LEU A 247 2.61 9.94 23.97
C LEU A 247 3.58 8.76 23.81
N ARG A 248 4.87 9.06 23.48
CA ARG A 248 5.89 8.01 23.36
C ARG A 248 6.25 7.36 24.68
N ALA A 249 6.23 8.14 25.77
CA ALA A 249 6.61 7.70 27.11
C ALA A 249 5.46 7.06 27.92
N LEU A 250 4.29 6.87 27.32
CA LEU A 250 3.14 6.30 28.05
C LEU A 250 3.42 4.85 28.47
N PRO A 251 3.17 4.51 29.76
CA PRO A 251 3.22 3.12 30.20
C PRO A 251 2.26 2.24 29.41
N GLY A 252 2.73 1.06 29.01
CA GLY A 252 1.95 0.11 28.21
C GLY A 252 2.04 0.33 26.70
N ILE A 253 2.86 1.28 26.23
CA ILE A 253 3.22 1.39 24.80
C ILE A 253 4.58 0.72 24.56
N ARG A 254 4.62 -0.20 23.59
CA ARG A 254 5.85 -0.80 23.09
C ARG A 254 6.05 -0.44 21.61
N ALA A 255 7.10 0.28 21.29
CA ALA A 255 7.47 0.61 19.91
C ALA A 255 8.50 -0.38 19.37
N LEU A 256 8.30 -0.81 18.13
CA LEU A 256 9.18 -1.72 17.42
C LEU A 256 9.57 -1.11 16.07
N SER A 257 10.87 -1.02 15.80
CA SER A 257 11.43 -0.66 14.51
C SER A 257 12.26 -1.80 13.93
N GLY A 258 12.51 -1.77 12.61
CA GLY A 258 13.33 -2.80 11.94
C GLY A 258 12.74 -4.21 12.10
N VAL A 259 11.43 -4.33 12.03
CA VAL A 259 10.70 -5.60 12.12
C VAL A 259 10.76 -6.28 10.75
N SER A 260 11.23 -7.52 10.70
CA SER A 260 11.20 -8.35 9.50
C SER A 260 9.78 -8.84 9.18
N ASP A 261 9.55 -9.34 7.95
CA ASP A 261 8.24 -9.87 7.56
C ASP A 261 7.85 -11.09 8.42
N ALA A 262 8.80 -11.95 8.78
CA ALA A 262 8.55 -13.10 9.66
C ALA A 262 8.19 -12.66 11.11
N GLU A 263 8.87 -11.64 11.62
CA GLU A 263 8.51 -11.05 12.92
C GLU A 263 7.14 -10.36 12.88
N LEU A 264 6.84 -9.63 11.79
CA LEU A 264 5.56 -8.97 11.60
C LEU A 264 4.40 -9.99 11.56
N HIS A 265 4.60 -11.10 10.85
CA HIS A 265 3.66 -12.21 10.85
C HIS A 265 3.40 -12.76 12.27
N SER A 266 4.49 -13.00 13.03
CA SER A 266 4.38 -13.47 14.41
C SER A 266 3.70 -12.45 15.32
N LEU A 267 3.93 -11.15 15.10
CA LEU A 267 3.25 -10.06 15.80
C LEU A 267 1.74 -10.05 15.52
N TYR A 268 1.33 -10.21 14.26
CA TYR A 268 -0.09 -10.33 13.92
C TYR A 268 -0.72 -11.53 14.64
N ARG A 269 -0.14 -12.72 14.55
CA ARG A 269 -0.69 -13.95 15.16
C ARG A 269 -0.87 -13.87 16.65
N ARG A 270 -0.01 -13.14 17.36
CA ARG A 270 -0.06 -12.98 18.83
C ARG A 270 -0.92 -11.80 19.27
N ALA A 271 -1.21 -10.85 18.39
CA ALA A 271 -2.01 -9.68 18.72
C ALA A 271 -3.46 -10.07 19.00
N LEU A 272 -4.03 -9.50 20.05
CA LEU A 272 -5.46 -9.64 20.34
C LEU A 272 -6.34 -8.92 19.32
N ARG A 273 -5.82 -7.87 18.68
CA ARG A 273 -6.49 -7.11 17.61
C ARG A 273 -5.51 -6.19 16.89
N LEU A 274 -5.67 -6.03 15.58
CA LEU A 274 -5.06 -4.93 14.82
C LEU A 274 -6.00 -3.72 14.82
N TRP A 275 -5.44 -2.54 15.07
CA TRP A 275 -6.12 -1.26 14.91
C TRP A 275 -5.59 -0.52 13.69
N GLN A 276 -6.50 -0.04 12.82
CA GLN A 276 -6.15 0.76 11.64
C GLN A 276 -6.94 2.08 11.66
N PRO A 277 -6.39 3.13 12.31
CA PRO A 277 -7.11 4.40 12.52
C PRO A 277 -6.99 5.40 11.37
N SER A 278 -6.52 4.95 10.21
CA SER A 278 -6.21 5.81 9.06
C SER A 278 -7.43 6.62 8.60
N TYR A 279 -7.28 7.94 8.50
CA TYR A 279 -8.31 8.78 7.89
C TYR A 279 -8.21 8.82 6.34
N ALA A 280 -7.16 8.24 5.76
CA ALA A 280 -7.00 8.06 4.33
C ALA A 280 -6.24 6.76 4.04
N GLU A 281 -6.84 5.88 3.24
CA GLU A 281 -6.26 4.59 2.88
C GLU A 281 -6.68 4.20 1.46
N GLY A 282 -5.71 3.81 0.62
CA GLY A 282 -5.98 3.35 -0.75
C GLY A 282 -6.39 1.88 -0.82
N PHE A 283 -5.90 1.07 0.14
CA PHE A 283 -6.28 -0.34 0.30
C PHE A 283 -6.27 -0.76 1.77
N GLY A 284 -5.11 -0.88 2.42
CA GLY A 284 -5.01 -1.31 3.82
C GLY A 284 -4.36 -2.70 3.97
N LEU A 285 -3.18 -2.90 3.36
CA LEU A 285 -2.44 -4.17 3.43
C LEU A 285 -2.37 -4.76 4.85
N PRO A 286 -2.03 -3.99 5.92
CA PRO A 286 -1.94 -4.52 7.28
C PRO A 286 -3.23 -5.18 7.77
N VAL A 287 -4.39 -4.71 7.29
CA VAL A 287 -5.69 -5.27 7.69
C VAL A 287 -5.88 -6.68 7.12
N ILE A 288 -5.59 -6.85 5.83
CA ILE A 288 -5.70 -8.17 5.19
C ILE A 288 -4.60 -9.11 5.71
N GLU A 289 -3.40 -8.60 5.96
CA GLU A 289 -2.31 -9.35 6.60
C GLU A 289 -2.73 -9.91 7.97
N ALA A 290 -3.37 -9.09 8.81
CA ALA A 290 -3.89 -9.53 10.10
C ALA A 290 -5.02 -10.58 9.95
N LEU A 291 -5.98 -10.33 9.05
CA LEU A 291 -7.07 -11.26 8.79
C LEU A 291 -6.58 -12.61 8.25
N SER A 292 -5.53 -12.61 7.40
CA SER A 292 -4.97 -13.83 6.81
C SER A 292 -4.37 -14.79 7.84
N VAL A 293 -3.93 -14.28 8.98
CA VAL A 293 -3.46 -15.10 10.11
C VAL A 293 -4.53 -15.35 11.18
N GLY A 294 -5.74 -14.84 10.95
CA GLY A 294 -6.88 -15.01 11.87
C GLY A 294 -7.00 -13.95 12.96
N THR A 295 -6.21 -12.89 12.92
CA THR A 295 -6.25 -11.79 13.90
C THR A 295 -7.44 -10.88 13.64
N PRO A 296 -8.25 -10.55 14.66
CA PRO A 296 -9.34 -9.60 14.50
C PRO A 296 -8.82 -8.18 14.25
N VAL A 297 -9.64 -7.38 13.55
CA VAL A 297 -9.29 -6.01 13.21
C VAL A 297 -10.33 -5.03 13.72
N ALA A 298 -9.95 -3.77 13.89
CA ALA A 298 -10.84 -2.63 14.08
C ALA A 298 -10.33 -1.48 13.21
N VAL A 299 -11.21 -0.88 12.41
CA VAL A 299 -10.79 0.03 11.35
C VAL A 299 -11.55 1.36 11.39
N ALA A 300 -10.90 2.43 10.97
CA ALA A 300 -11.59 3.68 10.70
C ALA A 300 -12.47 3.55 9.47
N SER A 301 -13.66 4.12 9.50
CA SER A 301 -14.60 4.17 8.38
C SER A 301 -14.34 5.34 7.43
N GLY A 302 -14.94 5.29 6.25
CA GLY A 302 -14.89 6.35 5.23
C GLY A 302 -13.74 6.21 4.24
N THR A 303 -13.13 5.02 4.12
CA THR A 303 -12.02 4.74 3.19
C THR A 303 -12.18 3.34 2.57
N SER A 304 -11.17 2.89 1.82
CA SER A 304 -11.10 1.51 1.31
C SER A 304 -11.20 0.45 2.41
N LEU A 305 -10.96 0.81 3.66
CA LEU A 305 -11.07 -0.11 4.79
C LEU A 305 -12.49 -0.66 4.96
N ASP A 306 -13.51 0.11 4.57
CA ASP A 306 -14.92 -0.34 4.68
C ASP A 306 -15.23 -1.50 3.73
N GLU A 307 -14.58 -1.56 2.58
CA GLU A 307 -14.82 -2.62 1.59
C GLU A 307 -13.95 -3.86 1.78
N ILE A 308 -12.74 -3.70 2.34
CA ILE A 308 -11.80 -4.81 2.51
C ILE A 308 -11.99 -5.58 3.81
N THR A 309 -12.66 -5.00 4.81
CA THR A 309 -12.93 -5.66 6.09
C THR A 309 -14.25 -6.41 6.10
N PRO A 310 -14.37 -7.53 6.84
CA PRO A 310 -15.66 -8.20 7.00
C PRO A 310 -16.69 -7.26 7.64
N PRO A 311 -17.99 -7.41 7.32
CA PRO A 311 -19.06 -6.55 7.87
C PRO A 311 -19.13 -6.53 9.39
N SER A 312 -18.74 -7.62 10.05
CA SER A 312 -18.68 -7.80 11.50
C SER A 312 -17.50 -7.07 12.16
N ALA A 313 -16.49 -6.65 11.39
CA ALA A 313 -15.35 -5.94 11.96
C ALA A 313 -15.77 -4.60 12.58
N PRO A 314 -15.38 -4.30 13.83
CA PRO A 314 -15.68 -3.02 14.45
C PRO A 314 -15.15 -1.84 13.63
N ARG A 315 -16.01 -0.84 13.44
CA ARG A 315 -15.71 0.38 12.71
C ARG A 315 -15.87 1.60 13.62
N PHE A 316 -15.09 2.63 13.37
CA PHE A 316 -15.15 3.87 14.14
C PHE A 316 -14.86 5.09 13.25
N SER A 317 -15.39 6.24 13.65
CA SER A 317 -15.04 7.51 13.01
C SER A 317 -13.57 7.88 13.31
N PRO A 318 -12.77 8.27 12.31
CA PRO A 318 -11.37 8.69 12.53
C PRO A 318 -11.23 10.04 13.27
N THR A 319 -12.34 10.66 13.66
CA THR A 319 -12.39 11.96 14.33
C THR A 319 -13.18 11.96 15.65
N ASP A 320 -13.87 10.88 16.00
CA ASP A 320 -14.65 10.77 17.23
C ASP A 320 -13.87 10.01 18.32
N GLY A 321 -13.06 10.73 19.07
CA GLY A 321 -12.24 10.16 20.15
C GLY A 321 -13.05 9.57 21.29
N PRO A 322 -14.11 10.20 21.78
CA PRO A 322 -15.01 9.61 22.80
C PRO A 322 -15.61 8.28 22.37
N ALA A 323 -16.19 8.19 21.17
CA ALA A 323 -16.74 6.94 20.65
C ALA A 323 -15.66 5.85 20.49
N LEU A 324 -14.47 6.18 19.99
CA LEU A 324 -13.35 5.25 19.90
C LEU A 324 -12.92 4.76 21.30
N THR A 325 -12.86 5.65 22.30
CA THR A 325 -12.52 5.28 23.68
C THR A 325 -13.50 4.25 24.24
N GLN A 326 -14.81 4.46 24.05
CA GLN A 326 -15.84 3.52 24.52
C GLN A 326 -15.78 2.18 23.77
N LEU A 327 -15.53 2.22 22.46
CA LEU A 327 -15.31 1.01 21.66
C LEU A 327 -14.11 0.20 22.18
N MET A 328 -13.01 0.87 22.52
CA MET A 328 -11.82 0.23 23.07
C MET A 328 -12.09 -0.44 24.41
N VAL A 329 -12.82 0.23 25.31
CA VAL A 329 -13.24 -0.37 26.61
C VAL A 329 -14.07 -1.62 26.35
N SER A 330 -15.10 -1.52 25.52
CA SER A 330 -15.97 -2.64 25.19
C SER A 330 -15.21 -3.83 24.58
N LEU A 331 -14.27 -3.59 23.66
CA LEU A 331 -13.48 -4.63 23.02
C LEU A 331 -12.34 -5.18 23.90
N GLY A 332 -11.95 -4.48 24.94
CA GLY A 332 -11.05 -4.99 25.97
C GLY A 332 -11.71 -6.01 26.89
N GLU A 333 -13.01 -5.87 27.10
CA GLU A 333 -13.82 -6.67 28.03
C GLU A 333 -14.51 -7.87 27.38
N ARG A 334 -14.73 -7.82 26.06
CA ARG A 334 -15.48 -8.85 25.31
C ARG A 334 -14.57 -9.78 24.53
N ALA A 335 -14.98 -11.04 24.36
CA ALA A 335 -14.40 -11.96 23.41
C ALA A 335 -14.78 -11.54 21.97
N ASN A 336 -13.94 -11.95 20.99
CA ASN A 336 -14.26 -11.74 19.59
C ASN A 336 -15.40 -12.67 19.15
N GLU A 337 -16.36 -12.13 18.40
CA GLU A 337 -17.54 -12.89 17.94
C GLU A 337 -17.18 -13.85 16.78
N GLU A 338 -16.31 -13.41 15.86
CA GLU A 338 -15.88 -14.23 14.73
C GLU A 338 -14.76 -15.20 15.10
N SER A 339 -14.76 -16.37 14.46
CA SER A 339 -13.66 -17.32 14.59
C SER A 339 -12.43 -16.88 13.77
N PRO A 340 -11.21 -17.32 14.14
CA PRO A 340 -10.02 -17.10 13.31
C PRO A 340 -10.16 -17.65 11.89
N GLU A 341 -10.91 -18.74 11.70
CA GLU A 341 -11.18 -19.39 10.41
C GLU A 341 -11.99 -18.47 9.50
N GLN A 342 -13.06 -17.86 10.02
CA GLN A 342 -13.89 -16.93 9.25
C GLN A 342 -13.08 -15.74 8.77
N ARG A 343 -12.17 -15.22 9.59
CA ARG A 343 -11.28 -14.11 9.22
C ARG A 343 -10.29 -14.52 8.13
N ARG A 344 -9.68 -15.72 8.24
CA ARG A 344 -8.81 -16.26 7.18
C ARG A 344 -9.56 -16.45 5.88
N GLN A 345 -10.74 -17.04 5.92
CA GLN A 345 -11.59 -17.22 4.75
C GLN A 345 -11.96 -15.89 4.07
N TRP A 346 -12.20 -14.83 4.87
CA TRP A 346 -12.39 -13.50 4.30
C TRP A 346 -11.17 -12.99 3.54
N ALA A 347 -9.97 -13.18 4.09
CA ALA A 347 -8.72 -12.74 3.50
C ALA A 347 -8.37 -13.49 2.20
N GLU A 348 -8.87 -14.72 1.98
CA GLU A 348 -8.67 -15.49 0.74
C GLU A 348 -9.16 -14.75 -0.52
N ARG A 349 -10.05 -13.79 -0.39
CA ARG A 349 -10.52 -12.93 -1.49
C ARG A 349 -9.39 -12.10 -2.10
N PHE A 350 -8.27 -11.96 -1.40
CA PHE A 350 -7.11 -11.15 -1.75
C PHE A 350 -5.84 -11.99 -1.95
N ASN A 351 -5.96 -13.31 -2.01
CA ASN A 351 -4.84 -14.22 -2.23
C ASN A 351 -4.35 -14.22 -3.69
N HIS A 352 -3.25 -14.91 -3.95
CA HIS A 352 -2.66 -15.04 -5.28
C HIS A 352 -3.65 -15.53 -6.34
N HIS A 353 -4.49 -16.52 -6.03
CA HIS A 353 -5.44 -17.10 -7.01
C HIS A 353 -6.52 -16.08 -7.42
N ALA A 354 -7.08 -15.36 -6.46
CA ALA A 354 -8.06 -14.31 -6.72
C ALA A 354 -7.45 -13.16 -7.54
N TYR A 355 -6.25 -12.73 -7.16
CA TYR A 355 -5.50 -11.70 -7.86
C TYR A 355 -5.17 -12.10 -9.31
N ARG A 356 -4.59 -13.28 -9.50
CA ARG A 356 -4.23 -13.81 -10.83
C ARG A 356 -5.45 -13.93 -11.75
N ARG A 357 -6.57 -14.43 -11.25
CA ARG A 357 -7.84 -14.51 -12.03
C ARG A 357 -8.27 -13.12 -12.47
N ARG A 358 -8.33 -12.17 -11.54
CA ARG A 358 -8.74 -10.80 -11.84
C ARG A 358 -7.78 -10.11 -12.82
N LEU A 359 -6.49 -10.29 -12.62
CA LEU A 359 -5.47 -9.77 -13.55
C LEU A 359 -5.64 -10.35 -14.95
N GLY A 360 -5.90 -11.66 -15.07
CA GLY A 360 -6.15 -12.31 -16.35
C GLY A 360 -7.31 -11.68 -17.10
N GLU A 361 -8.45 -11.44 -16.42
CA GLU A 361 -9.61 -10.75 -17.01
C GLU A 361 -9.22 -9.35 -17.54
N LEU A 362 -8.47 -8.59 -16.75
CA LEU A 362 -8.04 -7.24 -17.13
C LEU A 362 -7.04 -7.21 -18.29
N ILE A 363 -6.19 -8.22 -18.39
CA ILE A 363 -5.26 -8.40 -19.53
C ILE A 363 -6.03 -8.75 -20.79
N GLU A 364 -7.07 -9.60 -20.72
CA GLU A 364 -7.91 -9.90 -21.89
C GLU A 364 -8.66 -8.67 -22.40
N GLU A 365 -9.10 -7.75 -21.55
CA GLU A 365 -9.68 -6.46 -21.97
C GLU A 365 -8.70 -5.57 -22.78
N LEU A 366 -7.40 -5.88 -22.74
CA LEU A 366 -6.34 -5.12 -23.41
C LEU A 366 -5.85 -5.78 -24.72
N LYS A 367 -6.29 -6.98 -25.03
CA LYS A 367 -6.01 -7.63 -26.33
C LYS A 367 -6.93 -7.10 -27.41
#